data_a9142bab9d542a6f3c4eed284640649b
#
_entry.id   a9142bab9d542a6f3c4eed284640649b
#
_cell.length_a   1.000
_cell.length_b   1.000
_cell.length_c   1.000
_cell.angle_alpha   90.00
_cell.angle_beta   90.00
_cell.angle_gamma   90.00
#
_symmetry.space_group_name_H-M   'P 1'
#
loop_
_entity.id
_entity.type
_entity.pdbx_description
1 polymer ?
#
loop_
_entity_poly.entity_id
_entity_poly.type
_entity_poly.pdbx_seq_one_letter_code
_entity_poly.pdbx_strand_id
1 'polypeptide(L)'
;RQRQMCITGQRVVILVDEYDKPMLQAIGNEELQKQFRNTLKPFYGALKTKDGYIKFALLTGVTKFGKVSVFSDLNNLDDISMWNEYVEICGVSEREIHENLEAELHEFAAARGITYDKLCEDLRECYDGYHFTHNSIGMYNPFSLLNAFKRKEFGSYWFETGTPTYLVKLLKKHHYDLERMAHEETDVQVLNSIDSESTNPIPVIYQSGYLTIKGYDEEFGMYRLGFPNREVEEGFIRFLLPFYANVNKVCLLYTSPSPR
;
A
#
# COMPACT_ATOMS: atom_id res chain seq x y z
N ARG A 1 8.57 -29.75 -8.87
CA ARG A 1 9.64 -28.75 -9.17
C ARG A 1 11.05 -29.33 -8.96
N GLN A 2 11.33 -30.05 -7.87
CA GLN A 2 12.61 -30.77 -7.68
C GLN A 2 12.93 -31.75 -8.81
N ARG A 3 11.91 -32.47 -9.32
CA ARG A 3 12.06 -33.37 -10.46
C ARG A 3 12.51 -32.64 -11.75
N GLN A 4 11.97 -31.46 -11.98
CA GLN A 4 12.32 -30.65 -13.16
C GLN A 4 13.76 -30.15 -13.09
N MET A 5 14.24 -29.75 -11.90
CA MET A 5 15.64 -29.36 -11.70
C MET A 5 16.62 -30.52 -11.86
N CYS A 6 16.29 -31.71 -11.38
CA CYS A 6 17.12 -32.90 -11.59
C CYS A 6 17.26 -33.27 -13.10
N ILE A 7 16.28 -32.86 -13.92
CA ILE A 7 16.30 -33.13 -15.37
C ILE A 7 17.06 -32.02 -16.12
N THR A 8 16.94 -30.76 -15.72
CA THR A 8 17.49 -29.60 -16.47
C THR A 8 18.76 -29.02 -15.87
N GLY A 9 19.07 -29.32 -14.60
CA GLY A 9 20.20 -28.72 -13.87
C GLY A 9 20.08 -27.20 -13.64
N GLN A 10 18.93 -26.60 -13.95
CA GLN A 10 18.73 -25.15 -13.85
C GLN A 10 18.14 -24.77 -12.48
N ARG A 11 18.58 -23.62 -11.95
CA ARG A 11 17.99 -23.00 -10.77
C ARG A 11 16.63 -22.41 -11.11
N VAL A 12 15.72 -22.36 -10.13
CA VAL A 12 14.35 -21.85 -10.28
C VAL A 12 14.25 -20.39 -9.86
N VAL A 13 13.33 -19.66 -10.49
CA VAL A 13 12.85 -18.36 -10.03
C VAL A 13 11.52 -18.57 -9.29
N ILE A 14 11.39 -17.92 -8.15
CA ILE A 14 10.19 -18.00 -7.30
C ILE A 14 9.62 -16.59 -7.17
N LEU A 15 8.37 -16.42 -7.64
CA LEU A 15 7.62 -15.19 -7.49
C LEU A 15 6.37 -15.51 -6.67
N VAL A 16 6.20 -14.79 -5.58
CA VAL A 16 5.03 -14.92 -4.68
C VAL A 16 4.39 -13.57 -4.53
N ASP A 17 3.19 -13.44 -5.02
CA ASP A 17 2.37 -12.26 -4.83
C ASP A 17 1.40 -12.46 -3.65
N GLU A 18 1.10 -11.38 -2.91
CA GLU A 18 0.21 -11.38 -1.75
C GLU A 18 0.56 -12.46 -0.69
N TYR A 19 1.84 -12.56 -0.33
CA TYR A 19 2.31 -13.59 0.63
C TYR A 19 1.60 -13.53 1.99
N ASP A 20 1.10 -12.37 2.36
CA ASP A 20 0.47 -12.05 3.65
C ASP A 20 -1.07 -12.20 3.62
N LYS A 21 -1.67 -12.38 2.45
CA LYS A 21 -3.12 -12.46 2.27
C LYS A 21 -3.83 -13.46 3.19
N PRO A 22 -3.33 -14.68 3.41
CA PRO A 22 -3.96 -15.61 4.35
C PRO A 22 -4.00 -15.05 5.78
N MET A 23 -2.93 -14.37 6.21
CA MET A 23 -2.85 -13.77 7.54
C MET A 23 -3.80 -12.58 7.68
N LEU A 24 -3.89 -11.73 6.65
CA LEU A 24 -4.83 -10.61 6.60
C LEU A 24 -6.29 -11.08 6.69
N GLN A 25 -6.64 -12.14 5.98
CA GLN A 25 -7.99 -12.71 6.00
C GLN A 25 -8.35 -13.32 7.36
N ALA A 26 -7.36 -13.76 8.13
CA ALA A 26 -7.54 -14.35 9.45
C ALA A 26 -7.54 -13.32 10.60
N ILE A 27 -7.42 -12.01 10.32
CA ILE A 27 -7.44 -10.98 11.35
C ILE A 27 -8.75 -11.06 12.16
N GLY A 28 -8.60 -11.14 13.49
CA GLY A 28 -9.72 -11.30 14.42
C GLY A 28 -10.16 -12.75 14.64
N ASN A 29 -9.44 -13.72 14.08
CA ASN A 29 -9.65 -15.15 14.34
C ASN A 29 -8.30 -15.82 14.67
N GLU A 30 -7.97 -15.87 15.96
CA GLU A 30 -6.69 -16.37 16.47
C GLU A 30 -6.40 -17.84 16.08
N GLU A 31 -7.44 -18.68 16.10
CA GLU A 31 -7.28 -20.10 15.74
C GLU A 31 -6.92 -20.25 14.27
N LEU A 32 -7.58 -19.50 13.39
CA LEU A 32 -7.29 -19.50 11.96
C LEU A 32 -5.89 -18.91 11.67
N GLN A 33 -5.51 -17.84 12.36
CA GLN A 33 -4.15 -17.28 12.26
C GLN A 33 -3.09 -18.30 12.65
N LYS A 34 -3.32 -19.07 13.72
CA LYS A 34 -2.40 -20.11 14.17
C LYS A 34 -2.29 -21.23 13.14
N GLN A 35 -3.42 -21.66 12.54
CA GLN A 35 -3.43 -22.67 11.49
C GLN A 35 -2.65 -22.21 10.25
N PHE A 36 -2.90 -20.98 9.77
CA PHE A 36 -2.17 -20.43 8.64
C PHE A 36 -0.68 -20.27 8.93
N ARG A 37 -0.32 -19.77 10.11
CA ARG A 37 1.08 -19.67 10.53
C ARG A 37 1.79 -21.02 10.51
N ASN A 38 1.16 -22.05 11.06
CA ASN A 38 1.71 -23.41 11.08
C ASN A 38 1.90 -24.01 9.69
N THR A 39 1.10 -23.59 8.72
CA THR A 39 1.20 -24.02 7.32
C THR A 39 2.21 -23.20 6.53
N LEU A 40 2.21 -21.86 6.69
CA LEU A 40 3.06 -20.96 5.91
C LEU A 40 4.52 -20.99 6.36
N LYS A 41 4.79 -21.11 7.67
CA LYS A 41 6.15 -21.14 8.21
C LYS A 41 7.02 -22.23 7.57
N PRO A 42 6.61 -23.51 7.54
CA PRO A 42 7.40 -24.55 6.86
C PRO A 42 7.43 -24.39 5.33
N PHE A 43 6.36 -23.85 4.72
CA PHE A 43 6.34 -23.58 3.29
C PHE A 43 7.40 -22.55 2.89
N TYR A 44 7.43 -21.40 3.55
CA TYR A 44 8.45 -20.39 3.28
C TYR A 44 9.83 -20.80 3.79
N GLY A 45 9.93 -21.56 4.89
CA GLY A 45 11.19 -22.12 5.37
C GLY A 45 11.91 -23.01 4.33
N ALA A 46 11.17 -23.53 3.35
CA ALA A 46 11.77 -24.21 2.22
C ALA A 46 12.63 -23.28 1.33
N LEU A 47 12.39 -21.98 1.31
CA LEU A 47 13.22 -21.01 0.57
C LEU A 47 14.67 -21.01 1.09
N LYS A 48 14.83 -21.07 2.42
CA LYS A 48 16.14 -21.15 3.06
C LYS A 48 16.82 -22.51 2.85
N THR A 49 16.07 -23.60 3.09
CA THR A 49 16.64 -24.96 2.99
C THR A 49 16.98 -25.38 1.56
N LYS A 50 16.38 -24.71 0.58
CA LYS A 50 16.56 -24.99 -0.87
C LYS A 50 17.28 -23.84 -1.60
N ASP A 51 17.93 -22.95 -0.89
CA ASP A 51 18.62 -21.75 -1.42
C ASP A 51 19.54 -22.10 -2.61
N GLY A 52 20.36 -23.15 -2.51
CA GLY A 52 21.23 -23.59 -3.58
C GLY A 52 20.54 -23.94 -4.92
N TYR A 53 19.21 -24.14 -4.90
CA TYR A 53 18.40 -24.41 -6.10
C TYR A 53 17.61 -23.19 -6.58
N ILE A 54 17.68 -22.08 -5.87
CA ILE A 54 16.97 -20.84 -6.20
C ILE A 54 17.93 -19.88 -6.89
N LYS A 55 17.52 -19.37 -8.07
CA LYS A 55 18.24 -18.33 -8.79
C LYS A 55 17.86 -16.96 -8.28
N PHE A 56 16.56 -16.78 -8.00
CA PHE A 56 15.97 -15.53 -7.54
C PHE A 56 14.64 -15.83 -6.86
N ALA A 57 14.34 -15.08 -5.80
CA ALA A 57 13.01 -15.10 -5.14
C ALA A 57 12.57 -13.67 -4.89
N LEU A 58 11.32 -13.35 -5.26
CA LEU A 58 10.64 -12.10 -4.94
C LEU A 58 9.30 -12.41 -4.29
N LEU A 59 9.07 -11.81 -3.13
CA LEU A 59 7.83 -11.91 -2.39
C LEU A 59 7.24 -10.52 -2.27
N THR A 60 5.97 -10.35 -2.67
CA THR A 60 5.23 -9.10 -2.50
C THR A 60 4.04 -9.32 -1.59
N GLY A 61 3.62 -8.28 -0.89
CA GLY A 61 2.48 -8.29 0.00
C GLY A 61 2.08 -6.88 0.41
N VAL A 62 0.89 -6.75 0.97
CA VAL A 62 0.38 -5.47 1.50
C VAL A 62 1.04 -5.15 2.84
N THR A 63 1.24 -6.17 3.67
CA THR A 63 1.67 -5.99 5.06
C THR A 63 2.84 -6.90 5.43
N LYS A 64 3.63 -6.45 6.40
CA LYS A 64 4.80 -7.20 6.91
C LYS A 64 4.43 -8.22 8.00
N PHE A 65 3.23 -8.78 7.98
CA PHE A 65 2.78 -9.81 8.93
C PHE A 65 3.75 -10.98 9.10
N GLY A 66 4.50 -11.24 8.06
CA GLY A 66 5.39 -12.39 8.04
C GLY A 66 6.67 -12.22 8.84
N LYS A 67 7.13 -10.99 9.10
CA LYS A 67 8.47 -10.75 9.63
C LYS A 67 8.66 -11.32 11.03
N VAL A 68 7.62 -11.27 11.86
CA VAL A 68 7.69 -11.75 13.27
C VAL A 68 7.27 -13.21 13.42
N SER A 69 6.37 -13.71 12.59
CA SER A 69 5.73 -15.00 12.85
C SER A 69 5.92 -16.08 11.79
N VAL A 70 6.03 -15.70 10.52
CA VAL A 70 6.15 -16.65 9.39
C VAL A 70 7.58 -16.68 8.85
N PHE A 71 8.26 -15.53 8.83
CA PHE A 71 9.61 -15.38 8.27
C PHE A 71 10.71 -15.24 9.33
N SER A 72 10.41 -15.45 10.62
CA SER A 72 11.40 -15.32 11.72
C SER A 72 12.68 -16.14 11.49
N ASP A 73 12.57 -17.23 10.76
CA ASP A 73 13.67 -18.14 10.49
C ASP A 73 14.35 -17.88 9.13
N LEU A 74 13.83 -16.93 8.36
CA LEU A 74 14.38 -16.56 7.03
C LEU A 74 15.29 -15.34 7.15
N ASN A 75 16.57 -15.60 7.19
CA ASN A 75 17.62 -14.56 7.19
C ASN A 75 18.30 -14.37 5.83
N ASN A 76 17.79 -15.02 4.79
CA ASN A 76 18.27 -14.94 3.40
C ASN A 76 17.38 -14.10 2.50
N LEU A 77 16.43 -13.36 3.07
CA LEU A 77 15.59 -12.39 2.36
C LEU A 77 15.94 -10.98 2.81
N ASP A 78 16.16 -10.10 1.85
CA ASP A 78 16.31 -8.67 2.07
C ASP A 78 14.96 -7.97 1.98
N ASP A 79 14.65 -7.13 2.96
CA ASP A 79 13.47 -6.26 2.95
C ASP A 79 13.82 -4.95 2.23
N ILE A 80 13.47 -4.88 0.97
CA ILE A 80 13.78 -3.73 0.09
C ILE A 80 12.72 -2.63 0.12
N SER A 81 11.68 -2.77 0.94
CA SER A 81 10.50 -1.87 0.93
C SER A 81 10.83 -0.39 1.20
N MET A 82 11.93 -0.13 1.92
CA MET A 82 12.37 1.23 2.27
C MET A 82 13.80 1.52 1.76
N TRP A 83 14.24 0.87 0.69
CA TRP A 83 15.53 1.15 0.06
C TRP A 83 15.36 2.13 -1.09
N ASN A 84 16.20 3.17 -1.13
CA ASN A 84 16.11 4.20 -2.17
C ASN A 84 16.27 3.66 -3.59
N GLU A 85 17.03 2.58 -3.77
CA GLU A 85 17.29 1.93 -5.06
C GLU A 85 16.03 1.28 -5.65
N TYR A 86 15.00 1.01 -4.84
CA TYR A 86 13.80 0.27 -5.25
C TYR A 86 12.51 1.09 -5.17
N VAL A 87 12.60 2.41 -4.96
CA VAL A 87 11.40 3.27 -4.78
C VAL A 87 10.49 3.30 -6.01
N GLU A 88 11.06 3.13 -7.21
CA GLU A 88 10.32 3.16 -8.48
C GLU A 88 9.77 1.76 -8.89
N ILE A 89 9.96 0.70 -8.08
CA ILE A 89 9.60 -0.67 -8.52
C ILE A 89 8.10 -0.93 -8.59
N CYS A 90 7.29 -0.23 -7.80
CA CYS A 90 5.84 -0.49 -7.68
C CYS A 90 4.93 0.70 -8.02
N GLY A 91 5.49 1.89 -8.25
CA GLY A 91 4.76 3.10 -8.60
C GLY A 91 5.01 3.52 -10.04
N VAL A 92 4.47 4.67 -10.42
CA VAL A 92 4.82 5.36 -11.66
C VAL A 92 5.36 6.74 -11.27
N SER A 93 6.55 7.09 -11.74
CA SER A 93 7.14 8.40 -11.51
C SER A 93 6.60 9.45 -12.49
N GLU A 94 6.65 10.73 -12.11
CA GLU A 94 6.32 11.85 -13.00
C GLU A 94 7.12 11.78 -14.31
N ARG A 95 8.41 11.43 -14.21
CA ARG A 95 9.29 11.25 -15.39
C ARG A 95 8.75 10.18 -16.34
N GLU A 96 8.33 9.02 -15.83
CA GLU A 96 7.78 7.93 -16.65
C GLU A 96 6.47 8.31 -17.33
N ILE A 97 5.64 9.13 -16.68
CA ILE A 97 4.41 9.65 -17.30
C ILE A 97 4.75 10.50 -18.53
N HIS A 98 5.67 11.45 -18.38
CA HIS A 98 6.09 12.30 -19.49
C HIS A 98 6.83 11.54 -20.60
N GLU A 99 7.65 10.56 -20.26
CA GLU A 99 8.38 9.75 -21.24
C GLU A 99 7.48 8.78 -22.03
N ASN A 100 6.42 8.25 -21.40
CA ASN A 100 5.65 7.16 -21.99
C ASN A 100 4.19 7.49 -22.29
N LEU A 101 3.61 8.54 -21.69
CA LEU A 101 2.19 8.86 -21.78
C LEU A 101 1.93 10.32 -22.22
N GLU A 102 2.91 10.95 -22.88
CA GLU A 102 2.81 12.35 -23.32
C GLU A 102 1.63 12.60 -24.26
N ALA A 103 1.39 11.70 -25.20
CA ALA A 103 0.25 11.79 -26.13
C ALA A 103 -1.08 11.69 -25.38
N GLU A 104 -1.18 10.77 -24.44
CA GLU A 104 -2.35 10.55 -23.58
C GLU A 104 -2.62 11.75 -22.67
N LEU A 105 -1.57 12.44 -22.17
CA LEU A 105 -1.72 13.68 -21.42
C LEU A 105 -2.40 14.76 -22.28
N HIS A 106 -1.93 14.99 -23.51
CA HIS A 106 -2.54 15.95 -24.42
C HIS A 106 -3.99 15.60 -24.76
N GLU A 107 -4.28 14.33 -25.03
CA GLU A 107 -5.64 13.87 -25.28
C GLU A 107 -6.55 14.07 -24.07
N PHE A 108 -6.05 13.81 -22.86
CA PHE A 108 -6.84 13.96 -21.64
C PHE A 108 -7.13 15.44 -21.37
N ALA A 109 -6.13 16.33 -21.51
CA ALA A 109 -6.31 17.76 -21.37
C ALA A 109 -7.38 18.29 -22.36
N ALA A 110 -7.28 17.88 -23.63
CA ALA A 110 -8.26 18.24 -24.67
C ALA A 110 -9.67 17.73 -24.33
N ALA A 111 -9.81 16.49 -23.90
CA ALA A 111 -11.10 15.90 -23.53
C ALA A 111 -11.75 16.62 -22.34
N ARG A 112 -10.93 17.16 -21.42
CA ARG A 112 -11.41 17.93 -20.27
C ARG A 112 -11.62 19.42 -20.56
N GLY A 113 -11.11 19.92 -21.69
CA GLY A 113 -11.14 21.34 -22.02
C GLY A 113 -10.27 22.20 -21.09
N ILE A 114 -9.17 21.65 -20.55
CA ILE A 114 -8.21 22.32 -19.67
C ILE A 114 -6.83 22.35 -20.32
N THR A 115 -5.94 23.19 -19.77
CA THR A 115 -4.56 23.23 -20.24
C THR A 115 -3.78 21.99 -19.82
N TYR A 116 -2.70 21.70 -20.55
CA TYR A 116 -1.78 20.62 -20.24
C TYR A 116 -1.22 20.75 -18.79
N ASP A 117 -0.72 21.94 -18.44
CA ASP A 117 -0.16 22.21 -17.11
C ASP A 117 -1.20 21.97 -16.00
N LYS A 118 -2.45 22.40 -16.24
CA LYS A 118 -3.52 22.19 -15.27
C LYS A 118 -3.86 20.70 -15.12
N LEU A 119 -3.84 19.94 -16.21
CA LEU A 119 -4.04 18.48 -16.14
C LEU A 119 -2.92 17.83 -15.30
N CYS A 120 -1.65 18.18 -15.54
CA CYS A 120 -0.52 17.61 -14.80
C CYS A 120 -0.60 17.96 -13.29
N GLU A 121 -0.99 19.20 -12.96
CA GLU A 121 -1.23 19.62 -11.58
C GLU A 121 -2.35 18.79 -10.93
N ASP A 122 -3.49 18.65 -11.60
CA ASP A 122 -4.64 17.88 -11.11
C ASP A 122 -4.31 16.39 -10.93
N LEU A 123 -3.55 15.79 -11.85
CA LEU A 123 -3.09 14.40 -11.74
C LEU A 123 -2.16 14.21 -10.54
N ARG A 124 -1.23 15.15 -10.34
CA ARG A 124 -0.32 15.14 -9.19
C ARG A 124 -1.09 15.24 -7.89
N GLU A 125 -1.98 16.20 -7.76
CA GLU A 125 -2.81 16.38 -6.57
C GLU A 125 -3.68 15.16 -6.26
N CYS A 126 -4.22 14.51 -7.30
CA CYS A 126 -5.14 13.38 -7.13
C CYS A 126 -4.45 12.06 -6.84
N TYR A 127 -3.30 11.76 -7.48
CA TYR A 127 -2.78 10.39 -7.55
C TYR A 127 -1.31 10.22 -7.22
N ASP A 128 -0.52 11.33 -7.14
CA ASP A 128 0.89 11.32 -6.72
C ASP A 128 1.01 11.33 -5.20
N GLY A 129 2.25 11.28 -4.71
CA GLY A 129 2.60 11.59 -3.33
C GLY A 129 2.85 10.37 -2.45
N TYR A 130 2.92 9.17 -2.99
CA TYR A 130 3.44 8.02 -2.26
C TYR A 130 4.95 8.12 -2.13
N HIS A 131 5.46 8.16 -0.90
CA HIS A 131 6.88 8.14 -0.58
C HIS A 131 7.23 6.89 0.19
N PHE A 132 8.12 6.07 -0.34
CA PHE A 132 8.56 4.82 0.27
C PHE A 132 9.75 5.01 1.20
N THR A 133 10.49 6.11 1.04
CA THR A 133 11.55 6.56 1.93
C THR A 133 11.41 8.06 2.18
N HIS A 134 12.07 8.59 3.20
CA HIS A 134 12.01 10.03 3.50
C HIS A 134 12.68 10.91 2.45
N ASN A 135 13.56 10.34 1.63
CA ASN A 135 14.29 11.02 0.57
C ASN A 135 13.78 10.64 -0.84
N SER A 136 12.71 9.83 -0.95
CA SER A 136 12.21 9.42 -2.26
C SER A 136 11.39 10.51 -2.93
N ILE A 137 11.35 10.46 -4.26
CA ILE A 137 10.38 11.21 -5.05
C ILE A 137 8.95 10.69 -4.77
N GLY A 138 7.94 11.51 -5.07
CA GLY A 138 6.55 11.08 -5.08
C GLY A 138 6.29 10.08 -6.21
N MET A 139 5.47 9.08 -5.90
CA MET A 139 5.07 8.05 -6.86
C MET A 139 3.56 8.07 -7.01
N TYR A 140 3.10 7.99 -8.26
CA TYR A 140 1.69 7.86 -8.60
C TYR A 140 1.18 6.44 -8.31
N ASN A 141 -0.06 6.35 -7.88
CA ASN A 141 -0.77 5.07 -7.84
C ASN A 141 -1.06 4.60 -9.28
N PRO A 142 -0.46 3.49 -9.76
CA PRO A 142 -0.60 3.05 -11.14
C PRO A 142 -2.05 2.72 -11.52
N PHE A 143 -2.80 2.12 -10.59
CA PHE A 143 -4.18 1.72 -10.84
C PHE A 143 -5.09 2.94 -11.07
N SER A 144 -5.02 3.94 -10.20
CA SER A 144 -5.83 5.15 -10.31
C SER A 144 -5.41 5.98 -11.52
N LEU A 145 -4.11 6.15 -11.72
CA LEU A 145 -3.55 6.88 -12.85
C LEU A 145 -4.02 6.31 -14.20
N LEU A 146 -3.84 5.00 -14.43
CA LEU A 146 -4.23 4.35 -15.68
C LEU A 146 -5.75 4.36 -15.91
N ASN A 147 -6.55 4.26 -14.85
CA ASN A 147 -8.00 4.41 -14.98
C ASN A 147 -8.40 5.84 -15.34
N ALA A 148 -7.75 6.86 -14.76
CA ALA A 148 -7.98 8.27 -15.12
C ALA A 148 -7.65 8.53 -16.60
N PHE A 149 -6.52 8.04 -17.09
CA PHE A 149 -6.15 8.11 -18.51
C PHE A 149 -7.17 7.42 -19.42
N LYS A 150 -7.58 6.20 -19.04
CA LYS A 150 -8.54 5.41 -19.83
C LYS A 150 -9.92 6.10 -19.94
N ARG A 151 -10.39 6.69 -18.84
CA ARG A 151 -11.74 7.30 -18.77
C ARG A 151 -11.75 8.77 -19.11
N LYS A 152 -10.57 9.44 -19.14
CA LYS A 152 -10.42 10.90 -19.25
C LYS A 152 -11.19 11.66 -18.15
N GLU A 153 -11.24 11.05 -16.97
CA GLU A 153 -11.97 11.55 -15.80
C GLU A 153 -11.17 11.33 -14.51
N PHE A 154 -11.33 12.23 -13.54
CA PHE A 154 -10.82 12.05 -12.19
C PHE A 154 -11.83 11.28 -11.34
N GLY A 155 -11.36 10.33 -10.54
CA GLY A 155 -12.21 9.52 -9.66
C GLY A 155 -11.39 8.79 -8.59
N SER A 156 -12.09 8.24 -7.60
CA SER A 156 -11.47 7.47 -6.50
C SER A 156 -11.33 5.99 -6.86
N TYR A 157 -10.58 5.70 -7.90
CA TYR A 157 -10.52 4.37 -8.52
C TYR A 157 -9.93 3.29 -7.60
N TRP A 158 -8.81 3.57 -6.96
CA TRP A 158 -8.17 2.63 -6.04
C TRP A 158 -9.05 2.39 -4.81
N PHE A 159 -9.62 3.46 -4.27
CA PHE A 159 -10.42 3.39 -3.07
C PHE A 159 -11.74 2.59 -3.28
N GLU A 160 -12.31 2.65 -4.47
CA GLU A 160 -13.52 1.91 -4.84
C GLU A 160 -13.29 0.40 -4.97
N THR A 161 -12.06 -0.08 -5.18
CA THR A 161 -11.76 -1.51 -5.36
C THR A 161 -11.94 -2.35 -4.11
N GLY A 162 -12.01 -1.76 -2.96
CA GLY A 162 -12.33 -2.45 -1.73
C GLY A 162 -11.69 -1.83 -0.50
N THR A 163 -12.48 -1.18 0.31
CA THR A 163 -12.01 -0.71 1.60
C THR A 163 -11.99 -1.88 2.58
N PRO A 164 -10.86 -2.15 3.24
CA PRO A 164 -10.73 -3.31 4.10
C PRO A 164 -11.65 -3.16 5.33
N THR A 165 -12.68 -3.99 5.41
CA THR A 165 -13.59 -4.02 6.56
C THR A 165 -12.83 -4.24 7.88
N TYR A 166 -11.67 -4.91 7.82
CA TYR A 166 -10.83 -5.11 9.00
C TYR A 166 -10.26 -3.81 9.55
N LEU A 167 -9.92 -2.83 8.68
CA LEU A 167 -9.38 -1.53 9.10
C LEU A 167 -10.39 -0.77 9.96
N VAL A 168 -11.67 -0.77 9.56
CA VAL A 168 -12.75 -0.17 10.39
C VAL A 168 -12.85 -0.84 11.74
N LYS A 169 -12.80 -2.17 11.76
CA LYS A 169 -12.83 -2.92 13.02
C LYS A 169 -11.65 -2.58 13.91
N LEU A 170 -10.47 -2.44 13.31
CA LEU A 170 -9.24 -2.10 14.01
C LEU A 170 -9.32 -0.68 14.61
N LEU A 171 -9.69 0.32 13.81
CA LEU A 171 -9.84 1.71 14.25
C LEU A 171 -10.88 1.84 15.37
N LYS A 172 -12.04 1.18 15.25
CA LYS A 172 -13.08 1.17 16.28
C LYS A 172 -12.63 0.49 17.57
N LYS A 173 -11.96 -0.66 17.47
CA LYS A 173 -11.44 -1.40 18.62
C LYS A 173 -10.48 -0.56 19.46
N HIS A 174 -9.70 0.29 18.80
CA HIS A 174 -8.68 1.11 19.47
C HIS A 174 -9.13 2.56 19.73
N HIS A 175 -10.40 2.92 19.41
CA HIS A 175 -10.91 4.28 19.56
C HIS A 175 -9.96 5.34 18.97
N TYR A 176 -9.39 5.02 17.80
CA TYR A 176 -8.36 5.84 17.18
C TYR A 176 -8.93 7.21 16.78
N ASP A 177 -8.19 8.27 17.12
CA ASP A 177 -8.55 9.64 16.76
C ASP A 177 -8.12 9.91 15.30
N LEU A 178 -9.12 10.14 14.45
CA LEU A 178 -8.90 10.36 13.01
C LEU A 178 -8.22 11.70 12.71
N GLU A 179 -8.35 12.72 13.59
CA GLU A 179 -7.69 14.02 13.40
C GLU A 179 -6.16 13.88 13.53
N ARG A 180 -5.69 12.95 14.36
CA ARG A 180 -4.27 12.67 14.50
C ARG A 180 -3.65 12.01 13.27
N MET A 181 -4.45 11.33 12.45
CA MET A 181 -3.95 10.53 11.33
C MET A 181 -3.20 11.35 10.28
N ALA A 182 -3.60 12.61 10.09
CA ALA A 182 -2.94 13.53 9.15
C ALA A 182 -1.55 14.01 9.62
N HIS A 183 -1.22 13.81 10.90
CA HIS A 183 -0.01 14.31 11.55
C HIS A 183 0.63 13.27 12.47
N GLU A 184 0.53 12.00 12.12
CA GLU A 184 1.07 10.91 12.94
C GLU A 184 2.59 10.89 12.86
N GLU A 185 3.22 10.79 14.02
CA GLU A 185 4.67 10.61 14.14
C GLU A 185 4.99 9.23 14.71
N THR A 186 5.96 8.55 14.11
CA THR A 186 6.28 7.19 14.48
C THR A 186 7.73 6.83 14.13
N ASP A 187 8.28 5.84 14.80
CA ASP A 187 9.60 5.32 14.49
C ASP A 187 9.56 4.18 13.46
N VAL A 188 10.73 3.83 12.91
CA VAL A 188 10.86 2.77 11.90
C VAL A 188 10.46 1.40 12.42
N GLN A 189 10.61 1.13 13.72
CA GLN A 189 10.26 -0.17 14.30
C GLN A 189 8.76 -0.36 14.29
N VAL A 190 8.01 0.70 14.64
CA VAL A 190 6.54 0.71 14.54
C VAL A 190 6.10 0.53 13.10
N LEU A 191 6.69 1.25 12.13
CA LEU A 191 6.32 1.11 10.71
C LEU A 191 6.53 -0.31 10.17
N ASN A 192 7.54 -1.01 10.69
CA ASN A 192 7.88 -2.37 10.28
C ASN A 192 7.22 -3.48 11.11
N SER A 193 6.50 -3.13 12.19
CA SER A 193 5.87 -4.11 13.07
C SER A 193 4.39 -4.23 12.76
N ILE A 194 3.94 -5.42 12.35
CA ILE A 194 2.53 -5.80 12.47
C ILE A 194 2.49 -7.03 13.36
N ASP A 195 2.10 -6.80 14.60
CA ASP A 195 1.75 -7.86 15.52
C ASP A 195 0.23 -7.99 15.56
N SER A 196 -0.26 -9.22 15.54
CA SER A 196 -1.69 -9.52 15.66
C SER A 196 -2.29 -9.05 16.99
N GLU A 197 -1.44 -8.84 18.00
CA GLU A 197 -1.80 -8.36 19.32
C GLU A 197 -1.59 -6.84 19.49
N SER A 198 -0.99 -6.18 18.49
CA SER A 198 -0.72 -4.74 18.53
C SER A 198 -1.99 -3.93 18.67
N THR A 199 -1.97 -3.01 19.60
CA THR A 199 -3.05 -2.03 19.81
C THR A 199 -2.91 -0.83 18.90
N ASN A 200 -1.77 -0.68 18.20
CA ASN A 200 -1.49 0.44 17.30
C ASN A 200 -1.95 0.11 15.87
N PRO A 201 -2.93 0.83 15.29
CA PRO A 201 -3.39 0.61 13.93
C PRO A 201 -2.46 1.21 12.86
N ILE A 202 -1.54 2.10 13.22
CA ILE A 202 -0.71 2.88 12.29
C ILE A 202 0.11 2.01 11.33
N PRO A 203 0.79 0.93 11.78
CA PRO A 203 1.55 0.08 10.86
C PRO A 203 0.67 -0.50 9.73
N VAL A 204 -0.54 -0.92 10.09
CA VAL A 204 -1.49 -1.49 9.11
C VAL A 204 -1.99 -0.42 8.15
N ILE A 205 -2.32 0.78 8.65
CA ILE A 205 -2.81 1.90 7.83
C ILE A 205 -1.73 2.37 6.86
N TYR A 206 -0.49 2.50 7.33
CA TYR A 206 0.66 2.88 6.50
C TYR A 206 0.97 1.83 5.45
N GLN A 207 1.14 0.57 5.85
CA GLN A 207 1.50 -0.50 4.92
C GLN A 207 0.39 -0.81 3.92
N SER A 208 -0.87 -0.56 4.27
CA SER A 208 -2.00 -0.66 3.33
C SER A 208 -2.13 0.54 2.39
N GLY A 209 -1.22 1.51 2.41
CA GLY A 209 -1.19 2.63 1.49
C GLY A 209 -2.16 3.78 1.78
N TYR A 210 -2.80 3.81 2.96
CA TYR A 210 -3.63 4.95 3.37
C TYR A 210 -2.81 6.11 3.92
N LEU A 211 -1.63 5.83 4.47
CA LEU A 211 -0.66 6.83 4.86
C LEU A 211 0.65 6.62 4.11
N THR A 212 1.41 7.67 3.98
CA THR A 212 2.76 7.69 3.40
C THR A 212 3.70 8.53 4.24
N ILE A 213 4.99 8.44 3.98
CA ILE A 213 6.01 9.27 4.63
C ILE A 213 5.93 10.68 4.06
N LYS A 214 5.68 11.68 4.90
CA LYS A 214 5.68 13.11 4.55
C LYS A 214 6.92 13.85 5.04
N GLY A 215 7.70 13.23 5.90
CA GLY A 215 8.95 13.81 6.39
C GLY A 215 9.63 12.92 7.40
N TYR A 216 10.83 13.34 7.79
CA TYR A 216 11.66 12.63 8.76
C TYR A 216 12.38 13.63 9.65
N ASP A 217 12.37 13.39 10.92
CA ASP A 217 13.12 14.13 11.91
C ASP A 217 14.40 13.34 12.23
N GLU A 218 15.55 13.86 11.78
CA GLU A 218 16.85 13.22 11.97
C GLU A 218 17.31 13.22 13.43
N GLU A 219 16.90 14.22 14.21
CA GLU A 219 17.31 14.34 15.62
C GLU A 219 16.65 13.25 16.47
N PHE A 220 15.37 12.97 16.22
CA PHE A 220 14.60 11.99 16.99
C PHE A 220 14.40 10.66 16.25
N GLY A 221 14.81 10.56 14.99
CA GLY A 221 14.61 9.35 14.19
C GLY A 221 13.14 9.05 13.89
N MET A 222 12.30 10.09 13.82
CA MET A 222 10.85 9.96 13.71
C MET A 222 10.37 10.27 12.29
N TYR A 223 9.49 9.41 11.77
CA TYR A 223 8.79 9.62 10.51
C TYR A 223 7.48 10.37 10.75
N ARG A 224 7.24 11.41 9.97
CA ARG A 224 5.93 12.07 9.90
C ARG A 224 5.13 11.44 8.78
N LEU A 225 3.92 10.99 9.10
CA LEU A 225 3.01 10.35 8.17
C LEU A 225 1.85 11.29 7.83
N GLY A 226 1.25 11.07 6.66
CA GLY A 226 0.06 11.78 6.21
C GLY A 226 -0.55 11.08 4.99
N PHE A 227 -1.71 11.56 4.54
CA PHE A 227 -2.33 11.04 3.34
C PHE A 227 -1.44 11.28 2.11
N PRO A 228 -1.30 10.29 1.21
CA PRO A 228 -0.48 10.47 0.02
C PRO A 228 -1.03 11.58 -0.89
N ASN A 229 -2.34 11.56 -1.16
CA ASN A 229 -2.98 12.41 -2.13
C ASN A 229 -4.47 12.61 -1.82
N ARG A 230 -5.13 13.44 -2.62
CA ARG A 230 -6.55 13.78 -2.46
C ARG A 230 -7.48 12.58 -2.63
N GLU A 231 -7.20 11.67 -3.55
CA GLU A 231 -8.02 10.46 -3.73
C GLU A 231 -8.13 9.67 -2.43
N VAL A 232 -6.99 9.42 -1.78
CA VAL A 232 -6.93 8.62 -0.56
C VAL A 232 -7.54 9.35 0.62
N GLU A 233 -7.23 10.64 0.78
CA GLU A 233 -7.76 11.47 1.86
C GLU A 233 -9.30 11.56 1.81
N GLU A 234 -9.86 11.98 0.67
CA GLU A 234 -11.30 12.09 0.50
C GLU A 234 -12.00 10.73 0.62
N GLY A 235 -11.44 9.70 -0.03
CA GLY A 235 -11.98 8.36 0.01
C GLY A 235 -12.01 7.80 1.42
N PHE A 236 -10.94 7.97 2.17
CA PHE A 236 -10.80 7.49 3.55
C PHE A 236 -11.77 8.20 4.49
N ILE A 237 -11.85 9.52 4.41
CA ILE A 237 -12.79 10.32 5.21
C ILE A 237 -14.23 9.92 4.90
N ARG A 238 -14.63 9.89 3.63
CA ARG A 238 -15.99 9.50 3.21
C ARG A 238 -16.36 8.08 3.68
N PHE A 239 -15.39 7.18 3.67
CA PHE A 239 -15.61 5.81 4.10
C PHE A 239 -15.80 5.70 5.62
N LEU A 240 -15.02 6.44 6.40
CA LEU A 240 -15.06 6.36 7.86
C LEU A 240 -16.21 7.15 8.50
N LEU A 241 -16.60 8.27 7.90
CA LEU A 241 -17.68 9.12 8.41
C LEU A 241 -18.93 8.35 8.86
N PRO A 242 -19.51 7.41 8.09
CA PRO A 242 -20.68 6.66 8.51
C PRO A 242 -20.48 5.82 9.77
N PHE A 243 -19.25 5.41 10.04
CA PHE A 243 -18.92 4.57 11.20
C PHE A 243 -18.69 5.37 12.48
N TYR A 244 -18.26 6.64 12.35
CA TYR A 244 -18.01 7.52 13.50
C TYR A 244 -19.19 8.45 13.81
N ALA A 245 -19.88 8.92 12.78
CA ALA A 245 -20.99 9.86 12.94
C ALA A 245 -22.37 9.21 13.14
N ASN A 246 -22.47 7.88 13.15
CA ASN A 246 -23.76 7.15 13.15
C ASN A 246 -24.71 7.58 12.00
N VAL A 247 -24.18 8.12 10.91
CA VAL A 247 -24.96 8.62 9.76
C VAL A 247 -25.08 7.50 8.72
N ASN A 248 -26.28 7.27 8.22
CA ASN A 248 -26.51 6.34 7.12
C ASN A 248 -25.81 6.83 5.85
N LYS A 249 -25.11 5.93 5.13
CA LYS A 249 -24.38 6.23 3.88
C LYS A 249 -25.20 7.04 2.85
N VAL A 250 -26.51 6.90 2.85
CA VAL A 250 -27.43 7.59 1.92
C VAL A 250 -27.49 9.11 2.18
N CYS A 251 -27.32 9.58 3.42
CA CYS A 251 -27.35 11.01 3.72
C CYS A 251 -26.13 11.80 3.22
N LEU A 252 -24.97 11.15 3.05
CA LEU A 252 -23.73 11.83 2.62
C LEU A 252 -23.71 12.16 1.12
N LEU A 253 -24.47 11.41 0.30
CA LEU A 253 -24.56 11.65 -1.15
C LEU A 253 -25.33 12.94 -1.50
N TYR A 254 -26.13 13.48 -0.58
CA TYR A 254 -26.94 14.68 -0.81
C TYR A 254 -26.31 15.98 -0.27
N THR A 255 -25.17 15.90 0.42
CA THR A 255 -24.51 17.09 1.02
C THR A 255 -23.30 17.60 0.25
N SER A 256 -22.90 16.95 -0.85
CA SER A 256 -21.89 17.52 -1.76
C SER A 256 -22.50 18.71 -2.50
N PRO A 257 -21.98 19.94 -2.37
CA PRO A 257 -22.41 21.02 -3.22
C PRO A 257 -22.09 20.67 -4.67
N SER A 258 -23.11 20.68 -5.51
CA SER A 258 -22.95 20.58 -6.96
C SER A 258 -22.02 21.71 -7.42
N PRO A 259 -20.96 21.43 -8.19
CA PRO A 259 -20.16 22.51 -8.74
C PRO A 259 -21.02 23.33 -9.67
N ARG A 260 -21.10 24.64 -9.41
CA ARG A 260 -21.67 25.65 -10.31
C ARG A 260 -20.63 26.05 -11.33
#